data_ba21afe7bfd98cf3494db838ab44f609
#
_entry.id   ba21afe7bfd98cf3494db838ab44f609
#
_cell.length_a   1.000
_cell.length_b   1.000
_cell.length_c   1.000
_cell.angle_alpha   90.00
_cell.angle_beta   90.00
_cell.angle_gamma   90.00
#
_symmetry.space_group_name_H-M   'P 1'
#
loop_
_entity.id
_entity.type
_entity.pdbx_description
1 polymer ?
#
loop_
_entity_poly.entity_id
_entity_poly.type
_entity_poly.pdbx_seq_one_letter_code
_entity_poly.pdbx_strand_id
1 'polypeptide(L)'
;MTIFFGNYLTQWGKSTVAKLIAGYWDVTSGSITLGGHELKDMPLSEIADQISYVSQDNYLFNRSIRENIRMGRPSATDAEVEQAAKQSGCDAFIRKLNNGYDTVVGSAGSHLSGGERQRIAIARAMLKDAPIIILDEATSSVDPENEDELQRAIEALTHDKTIIMIAHQLKTVRNADQILVLDNAHIIQRGTHAELIRQNGLYADFVSARQEAIGWKLAQ
;
A
#
# COMPACT_ATOMS: atom_id res chain seq x y z
N MET A 1 11.16 2.92 -8.70
CA MET A 1 12.01 2.17 -7.74
C MET A 1 11.12 1.57 -6.67
N THR A 2 11.21 0.29 -6.45
CA THR A 2 10.40 -0.44 -5.47
C THR A 2 11.28 -0.90 -4.31
N ILE A 3 10.98 -0.46 -3.10
CA ILE A 3 11.64 -0.87 -1.85
C ILE A 3 10.64 -1.69 -1.05
N PHE A 4 11.08 -2.86 -0.60
CA PHE A 4 10.26 -3.77 0.17
C PHE A 4 10.79 -3.92 1.60
N PHE A 5 9.89 -3.89 2.59
CA PHE A 5 10.19 -4.20 3.99
C PHE A 5 9.47 -5.50 4.39
N GLY A 6 10.22 -6.54 4.76
CA GLY A 6 9.70 -7.83 5.17
C GLY A 6 10.22 -8.31 6.52
N ASN A 7 9.36 -8.97 7.32
CA ASN A 7 9.74 -9.76 8.47
C ASN A 7 8.73 -10.91 8.64
N TYR A 8 9.21 -12.08 9.06
CA TYR A 8 8.38 -13.28 9.19
C TYR A 8 7.75 -13.45 10.58
N LEU A 9 8.38 -12.97 11.64
CA LEU A 9 8.05 -13.36 13.02
C LEU A 9 7.42 -12.26 13.90
N THR A 10 7.54 -10.98 13.54
CA THR A 10 6.98 -9.90 14.36
C THR A 10 6.42 -8.78 13.49
N GLN A 11 5.21 -8.29 13.82
CA GLN A 11 4.60 -7.13 13.17
C GLN A 11 5.28 -5.79 13.57
N TRP A 12 6.28 -5.84 14.44
CA TRP A 12 6.90 -4.67 15.04
C TRP A 12 7.89 -3.98 14.09
N GLY A 13 7.70 -2.70 13.91
CA GLY A 13 8.68 -1.82 13.25
C GLY A 13 8.39 -1.45 11.78
N LYS A 14 7.75 -2.31 10.97
CA LYS A 14 7.55 -2.06 9.54
C LYS A 14 6.63 -0.87 9.26
N SER A 15 5.40 -0.91 9.78
CA SER A 15 4.46 0.22 9.67
C SER A 15 4.96 1.46 10.40
N THR A 16 5.80 1.29 11.45
CA THR A 16 6.48 2.40 12.11
C THR A 16 7.45 3.10 11.15
N VAL A 17 8.29 2.36 10.43
CA VAL A 17 9.20 2.92 9.42
C VAL A 17 8.42 3.64 8.33
N ALA A 18 7.33 3.04 7.83
CA ALA A 18 6.47 3.67 6.84
C ALA A 18 5.86 4.99 7.32
N LYS A 19 5.39 5.03 8.58
CA LYS A 19 4.82 6.24 9.20
C LYS A 19 5.87 7.32 9.45
N LEU A 20 7.10 6.95 9.82
CA LEU A 20 8.22 7.87 9.94
C LEU A 20 8.58 8.48 8.57
N ILE A 21 8.66 7.66 7.51
CA ILE A 21 8.91 8.14 6.13
C ILE A 21 7.77 9.06 5.65
N ALA A 22 6.52 8.74 6.02
CA ALA A 22 5.35 9.57 5.68
C ALA A 22 5.26 10.88 6.50
N GLY A 23 6.18 11.12 7.44
CA GLY A 23 6.17 12.30 8.28
C GLY A 23 5.06 12.33 9.33
N TYR A 24 4.46 11.19 9.67
CA TYR A 24 3.43 11.11 10.72
C TYR A 24 4.02 11.16 12.13
N TRP A 25 5.27 10.77 12.27
CA TRP A 25 6.03 10.79 13.52
C TRP A 25 7.45 11.29 13.26
N ASP A 26 8.01 11.97 14.24
CA ASP A 26 9.39 12.41 14.21
C ASP A 26 10.33 11.28 14.68
N VAL A 27 11.56 11.29 14.16
CA VAL A 27 12.61 10.38 14.64
C VAL A 27 13.17 10.90 15.97
N THR A 28 13.42 10.00 16.91
CA THR A 28 14.05 10.33 18.20
C THR A 28 15.55 10.65 18.04
N SER A 29 16.19 10.01 17.05
CA SER A 29 17.61 10.21 16.70
C SER A 29 17.84 9.84 15.23
N GLY A 30 18.94 10.32 14.66
CA GLY A 30 19.20 10.18 13.22
C GLY A 30 18.39 11.16 12.38
N SER A 31 18.28 10.90 11.09
CA SER A 31 17.55 11.75 10.16
C SER A 31 16.88 10.95 9.02
N ILE A 32 15.82 11.51 8.46
CA ILE A 32 15.19 11.03 7.23
C ILE A 32 15.23 12.19 6.24
N THR A 33 15.70 11.92 5.02
CA THR A 33 15.74 12.92 3.96
C THR A 33 14.84 12.51 2.80
N LEU A 34 14.17 13.49 2.20
CA LEU A 34 13.37 13.35 1.00
C LEU A 34 13.90 14.35 -0.04
N GLY A 35 14.38 13.82 -1.19
CA GLY A 35 14.98 14.67 -2.22
C GLY A 35 16.19 15.49 -1.73
N GLY A 36 16.90 15.00 -0.71
CA GLY A 36 18.06 15.69 -0.10
C GLY A 36 17.71 16.68 1.02
N HIS A 37 16.42 16.90 1.31
CA HIS A 37 15.94 17.76 2.40
C HIS A 37 15.56 16.93 3.62
N GLU A 38 15.91 17.38 4.81
CA GLU A 38 15.51 16.74 6.07
C GLU A 38 14.00 16.84 6.26
N LEU A 39 13.32 15.71 6.52
CA LEU A 39 11.85 15.71 6.71
C LEU A 39 11.41 16.63 7.85
N LYS A 40 12.17 16.68 8.96
CA LYS A 40 11.84 17.54 10.11
C LYS A 40 11.83 19.04 9.78
N ASP A 41 12.53 19.45 8.72
CA ASP A 41 12.64 20.85 8.28
C ASP A 41 11.64 21.19 7.16
N MET A 42 10.90 20.19 6.66
CA MET A 42 9.89 20.37 5.61
C MET A 42 8.50 20.62 6.22
N PRO A 43 7.69 21.53 5.64
CA PRO A 43 6.29 21.67 6.00
C PRO A 43 5.53 20.37 5.79
N LEU A 44 4.65 20.00 6.71
CA LEU A 44 3.87 18.76 6.62
C LEU A 44 3.03 18.68 5.32
N SER A 45 2.55 19.83 4.82
CA SER A 45 1.83 19.91 3.55
C SER A 45 2.71 19.50 2.36
N GLU A 46 3.99 19.90 2.36
CA GLU A 46 4.94 19.55 1.30
C GLU A 46 5.25 18.06 1.32
N ILE A 47 5.49 17.48 2.50
CA ILE A 47 5.67 16.01 2.66
C ILE A 47 4.40 15.29 2.19
N ALA A 48 3.23 15.77 2.61
CA ALA A 48 1.96 15.20 2.21
C ALA A 48 1.75 15.23 0.69
N ASP A 49 2.18 16.26 -0.02
CA ASP A 49 2.09 16.35 -1.48
C ASP A 49 2.99 15.33 -2.19
N GLN A 50 4.13 14.99 -1.61
CA GLN A 50 5.10 14.06 -2.19
C GLN A 50 4.77 12.58 -1.93
N ILE A 51 4.02 12.27 -0.87
CA ILE A 51 3.80 10.89 -0.42
C ILE A 51 2.30 10.56 -0.39
N SER A 52 1.90 9.49 -1.05
CA SER A 52 0.58 8.87 -0.88
C SER A 52 0.70 7.61 -0.04
N TYR A 53 -0.07 7.53 1.05
CA TYR A 53 -0.05 6.41 1.98
C TYR A 53 -1.36 5.63 1.90
N VAL A 54 -1.29 4.37 1.50
CA VAL A 54 -2.39 3.41 1.52
C VAL A 54 -2.20 2.50 2.73
N SER A 55 -3.00 2.74 3.78
CA SER A 55 -2.91 2.01 5.03
C SER A 55 -3.62 0.65 4.96
N GLN A 56 -3.25 -0.26 5.86
CA GLN A 56 -3.89 -1.56 6.05
C GLN A 56 -5.39 -1.44 6.38
N ASP A 57 -5.75 -0.45 7.20
CA ASP A 57 -7.13 -0.28 7.69
C ASP A 57 -8.11 0.19 6.60
N ASN A 58 -7.61 0.73 5.48
CA ASN A 58 -8.41 1.24 4.37
C ASN A 58 -9.59 2.12 4.83
N TYR A 59 -9.31 3.03 5.79
CA TYR A 59 -10.34 3.80 6.47
C TYR A 59 -11.09 4.72 5.50
N LEU A 60 -12.43 4.65 5.57
CA LEU A 60 -13.34 5.55 4.86
C LEU A 60 -14.12 6.40 5.86
N PHE A 61 -14.25 7.68 5.53
CA PHE A 61 -15.05 8.61 6.32
C PHE A 61 -16.52 8.42 6.05
N ASN A 62 -17.37 8.72 7.03
CA ASN A 62 -18.83 8.68 6.89
C ASN A 62 -19.32 9.82 5.95
N ARG A 63 -19.02 9.66 4.69
CA ARG A 63 -19.35 10.55 3.57
C ARG A 63 -19.69 9.71 2.34
N SER A 64 -20.03 10.36 1.23
CA SER A 64 -20.23 9.64 -0.04
C SER A 64 -18.92 9.02 -0.55
N ILE A 65 -19.04 8.02 -1.41
CA ILE A 65 -17.89 7.41 -2.08
C ILE A 65 -17.13 8.47 -2.88
N ARG A 66 -17.85 9.34 -3.59
CA ARG A 66 -17.27 10.46 -4.34
C ARG A 66 -16.40 11.35 -3.46
N GLU A 67 -16.90 11.75 -2.30
CA GLU A 67 -16.15 12.59 -1.36
C GLU A 67 -14.96 11.85 -0.76
N ASN A 68 -15.08 10.55 -0.47
CA ASN A 68 -13.97 9.73 0.01
C ASN A 68 -12.83 9.66 -1.02
N ILE A 69 -13.11 9.50 -2.31
CA ILE A 69 -12.10 9.51 -3.36
C ILE A 69 -11.51 10.92 -3.53
N ARG A 70 -12.36 11.96 -3.54
CA ARG A 70 -11.94 13.36 -3.71
C ARG A 70 -10.99 13.85 -2.62
N MET A 71 -10.94 13.21 -1.46
CA MET A 71 -9.94 13.52 -0.42
C MET A 71 -8.50 13.40 -0.92
N GLY A 72 -8.24 12.61 -1.97
CA GLY A 72 -6.92 12.56 -2.60
C GLY A 72 -6.48 13.88 -3.20
N ARG A 73 -7.44 14.62 -3.80
CA ARG A 73 -7.24 15.95 -4.36
C ARG A 73 -8.56 16.73 -4.28
N PRO A 74 -8.74 17.59 -3.26
CA PRO A 74 -10.00 18.29 -3.00
C PRO A 74 -10.51 19.15 -4.15
N SER A 75 -9.61 19.65 -5.01
CA SER A 75 -9.95 20.45 -6.21
C SER A 75 -10.39 19.62 -7.42
N ALA A 76 -10.38 18.28 -7.31
CA ALA A 76 -10.71 17.41 -8.45
C ALA A 76 -12.18 17.51 -8.85
N THR A 77 -12.43 17.51 -10.14
CA THR A 77 -13.77 17.45 -10.74
C THR A 77 -14.38 16.06 -10.56
N ASP A 78 -15.69 15.95 -10.74
CA ASP A 78 -16.38 14.65 -10.71
C ASP A 78 -15.84 13.68 -11.77
N ALA A 79 -15.51 14.19 -12.95
CA ALA A 79 -14.95 13.37 -14.02
C ALA A 79 -13.57 12.76 -13.65
N GLU A 80 -12.72 13.52 -12.97
CA GLU A 80 -11.42 13.04 -12.47
C GLU A 80 -11.59 12.00 -11.35
N VAL A 81 -12.55 12.19 -10.46
CA VAL A 81 -12.92 11.21 -9.43
C VAL A 81 -13.40 9.91 -10.06
N GLU A 82 -14.30 9.98 -11.05
CA GLU A 82 -14.80 8.81 -11.77
C GLU A 82 -13.69 8.10 -12.58
N GLN A 83 -12.75 8.87 -13.14
CA GLN A 83 -11.60 8.30 -13.85
C GLN A 83 -10.68 7.52 -12.89
N ALA A 84 -10.37 8.07 -11.71
CA ALA A 84 -9.59 7.38 -10.67
C ALA A 84 -10.32 6.10 -10.20
N ALA A 85 -11.65 6.17 -10.05
CA ALA A 85 -12.46 5.02 -9.70
C ALA A 85 -12.43 3.91 -10.77
N LYS A 86 -12.43 4.26 -12.05
CA LYS A 86 -12.28 3.29 -13.15
C LYS A 86 -10.91 2.63 -13.13
N GLN A 87 -9.85 3.41 -12.95
CA GLN A 87 -8.48 2.91 -12.90
C GLN A 87 -8.24 1.96 -11.72
N SER A 88 -8.85 2.24 -10.57
CA SER A 88 -8.75 1.40 -9.37
C SER A 88 -9.70 0.18 -9.38
N GLY A 89 -10.52 0.02 -10.43
CA GLY A 89 -11.50 -1.07 -10.55
C GLY A 89 -12.70 -0.91 -9.61
N CYS A 90 -12.96 0.27 -9.03
CA CYS A 90 -14.13 0.45 -8.16
C CYS A 90 -15.38 1.00 -8.84
N ASP A 91 -15.29 1.57 -10.04
CA ASP A 91 -16.44 2.12 -10.79
C ASP A 91 -17.56 1.08 -11.00
N ALA A 92 -17.19 -0.15 -11.32
CA ALA A 92 -18.16 -1.20 -11.64
C ALA A 92 -19.07 -1.57 -10.47
N PHE A 93 -18.55 -1.67 -9.25
CA PHE A 93 -19.38 -1.94 -8.08
C PHE A 93 -20.11 -0.68 -7.60
N ILE A 94 -19.48 0.51 -7.68
CA ILE A 94 -20.11 1.78 -7.30
C ILE A 94 -21.40 1.99 -8.10
N ARG A 95 -21.37 1.78 -9.42
CA ARG A 95 -22.56 1.95 -10.29
C ARG A 95 -23.69 0.96 -10.00
N LYS A 96 -23.43 -0.14 -9.30
CA LYS A 96 -24.45 -1.11 -8.86
C LYS A 96 -25.15 -0.69 -7.55
N LEU A 97 -24.59 0.26 -6.82
CA LEU A 97 -25.20 0.79 -5.59
C LEU A 97 -26.39 1.70 -5.94
N ASN A 98 -27.43 1.72 -5.09
CA ASN A 98 -28.66 2.46 -5.32
C ASN A 98 -28.41 3.96 -5.62
N ASN A 99 -27.45 4.58 -4.93
CA ASN A 99 -27.09 5.99 -5.09
C ASN A 99 -25.73 6.18 -5.83
N GLY A 100 -25.16 5.11 -6.41
CA GLY A 100 -23.90 5.19 -7.14
C GLY A 100 -22.80 5.84 -6.31
N TYR A 101 -22.14 6.83 -6.90
CA TYR A 101 -21.06 7.60 -6.25
C TYR A 101 -21.51 8.42 -5.03
N ASP A 102 -22.80 8.74 -4.93
CA ASP A 102 -23.35 9.55 -3.81
C ASP A 102 -23.79 8.65 -2.64
N THR A 103 -23.54 7.34 -2.72
CA THR A 103 -23.76 6.40 -1.62
C THR A 103 -22.88 6.76 -0.44
N VAL A 104 -23.50 7.00 0.73
CA VAL A 104 -22.79 7.22 2.01
C VAL A 104 -22.37 5.89 2.57
N VAL A 105 -21.07 5.72 2.83
CA VAL A 105 -20.47 4.42 3.16
C VAL A 105 -20.61 4.00 4.64
N GLY A 106 -21.20 4.84 5.46
CA GLY A 106 -21.30 4.61 6.91
C GLY A 106 -19.96 4.85 7.64
N SER A 107 -19.97 4.61 8.95
CA SER A 107 -18.76 4.75 9.76
C SER A 107 -17.72 3.71 9.35
N ALA A 108 -16.51 4.15 9.05
CA ALA A 108 -15.40 3.33 8.58
C ALA A 108 -15.71 2.44 7.34
N GLY A 109 -16.73 2.80 6.53
CA GLY A 109 -17.12 2.04 5.35
C GLY A 109 -17.86 0.72 5.67
N SER A 110 -18.64 0.69 6.74
CA SER A 110 -19.31 -0.52 7.26
C SER A 110 -20.24 -1.23 6.27
N HIS A 111 -20.66 -0.55 5.19
CA HIS A 111 -21.52 -1.11 4.15
C HIS A 111 -20.75 -1.71 2.96
N LEU A 112 -19.41 -1.70 3.00
CA LEU A 112 -18.54 -2.18 1.93
C LEU A 112 -17.68 -3.35 2.40
N SER A 113 -17.38 -4.27 1.48
CA SER A 113 -16.41 -5.34 1.71
C SER A 113 -14.99 -4.78 1.91
N GLY A 114 -14.08 -5.59 2.44
CA GLY A 114 -12.67 -5.20 2.60
C GLY A 114 -12.02 -4.79 1.29
N GLY A 115 -12.23 -5.57 0.22
CA GLY A 115 -11.70 -5.30 -1.11
C GLY A 115 -12.27 -4.02 -1.76
N GLU A 116 -13.56 -3.73 -1.55
CA GLU A 116 -14.18 -2.49 -2.03
C GLU A 116 -13.61 -1.26 -1.33
N ARG A 117 -13.45 -1.30 0.01
CA ARG A 117 -12.79 -0.22 0.76
C ARG A 117 -11.38 0.02 0.27
N GLN A 118 -10.64 -1.06 0.03
CA GLN A 118 -9.26 -0.98 -0.46
C GLN A 118 -9.16 -0.35 -1.84
N ARG A 119 -10.02 -0.74 -2.80
CA ARG A 119 -10.04 -0.12 -4.13
C ARG A 119 -10.41 1.37 -4.06
N ILE A 120 -11.28 1.79 -3.15
CA ILE A 120 -11.56 3.22 -2.90
C ILE A 120 -10.33 3.93 -2.35
N ALA A 121 -9.59 3.32 -1.42
CA ALA A 121 -8.33 3.89 -0.91
C ALA A 121 -7.26 4.02 -2.02
N ILE A 122 -7.19 3.04 -2.93
CA ILE A 122 -6.33 3.11 -4.12
C ILE A 122 -6.79 4.21 -5.08
N ALA A 123 -8.11 4.36 -5.33
CA ALA A 123 -8.65 5.46 -6.15
C ALA A 123 -8.26 6.83 -5.56
N ARG A 124 -8.33 6.98 -4.23
CA ARG A 124 -7.86 8.17 -3.52
C ARG A 124 -6.38 8.45 -3.78
N ALA A 125 -5.54 7.42 -3.71
CA ALA A 125 -4.10 7.52 -3.98
C ALA A 125 -3.80 7.85 -5.44
N MET A 126 -4.54 7.26 -6.40
CA MET A 126 -4.45 7.58 -7.83
C MET A 126 -4.81 9.04 -8.12
N LEU A 127 -5.93 9.51 -7.53
CA LEU A 127 -6.38 10.88 -7.71
C LEU A 127 -5.39 11.92 -7.14
N LYS A 128 -4.71 11.57 -6.06
CA LYS A 128 -3.65 12.38 -5.46
C LYS A 128 -2.43 12.49 -6.37
N ASP A 129 -2.08 11.41 -7.05
CA ASP A 129 -0.98 11.32 -8.02
C ASP A 129 0.41 11.69 -7.46
N ALA A 130 0.67 11.37 -6.19
CA ALA A 130 1.96 11.62 -5.56
C ALA A 130 3.09 10.77 -6.19
N PRO A 131 4.35 11.28 -6.27
CA PRO A 131 5.48 10.56 -6.86
C PRO A 131 5.96 9.37 -6.01
N ILE A 132 5.65 9.35 -4.73
CA ILE A 132 6.01 8.27 -3.80
C ILE A 132 4.73 7.63 -3.26
N ILE A 133 4.64 6.32 -3.37
CA ILE A 133 3.52 5.54 -2.84
C ILE A 133 4.02 4.63 -1.73
N ILE A 134 3.41 4.71 -0.56
CA ILE A 134 3.61 3.77 0.54
C ILE A 134 2.39 2.85 0.59
N LEU A 135 2.61 1.55 0.43
CA LEU A 135 1.58 0.50 0.54
C LEU A 135 1.84 -0.32 1.80
N ASP A 136 0.99 -0.17 2.81
CA ASP A 136 1.09 -0.90 4.08
C ASP A 136 0.07 -2.05 4.07
N GLU A 137 0.55 -3.28 3.84
CA GLU A 137 -0.24 -4.52 3.78
C GLU A 137 -1.46 -4.48 2.84
N ALA A 138 -1.32 -3.77 1.73
CA ALA A 138 -2.41 -3.49 0.80
C ALA A 138 -3.06 -4.72 0.13
N THR A 139 -2.63 -5.95 0.42
CA THR A 139 -3.14 -7.19 -0.22
C THR A 139 -3.61 -8.25 0.77
N SER A 140 -3.65 -7.97 2.08
CA SER A 140 -3.82 -9.01 3.12
C SER A 140 -5.27 -9.47 3.37
N SER A 141 -6.28 -8.77 2.84
CA SER A 141 -7.68 -8.95 3.26
C SER A 141 -8.67 -9.13 2.09
N VAL A 142 -8.22 -9.63 0.95
CA VAL A 142 -9.05 -9.71 -0.27
C VAL A 142 -9.39 -11.16 -0.60
N ASP A 143 -10.64 -11.41 -0.94
CA ASP A 143 -11.08 -12.70 -1.46
C ASP A 143 -10.37 -13.03 -2.78
N PRO A 144 -10.04 -14.29 -3.07
CA PRO A 144 -9.31 -14.71 -4.28
C PRO A 144 -9.93 -14.19 -5.59
N GLU A 145 -11.26 -14.05 -5.64
CA GLU A 145 -11.99 -13.55 -6.81
C GLU A 145 -11.71 -12.07 -7.12
N ASN A 146 -11.32 -11.30 -6.10
CA ASN A 146 -11.00 -9.87 -6.22
C ASN A 146 -9.49 -9.58 -6.27
N GLU A 147 -8.64 -10.60 -6.09
CA GLU A 147 -7.17 -10.44 -6.04
C GLU A 147 -6.61 -9.89 -7.36
N ASP A 148 -7.10 -10.39 -8.51
CA ASP A 148 -6.63 -9.97 -9.84
C ASP A 148 -7.00 -8.50 -10.15
N GLU A 149 -8.20 -8.07 -9.75
CA GLU A 149 -8.63 -6.68 -9.94
C GLU A 149 -7.80 -5.72 -9.07
N LEU A 150 -7.56 -6.12 -7.82
CA LEU A 150 -6.73 -5.36 -6.90
C LEU A 150 -5.28 -5.28 -7.39
N GLN A 151 -4.72 -6.38 -7.89
CA GLN A 151 -3.37 -6.42 -8.42
C GLN A 151 -3.21 -5.46 -9.62
N ARG A 152 -4.16 -5.47 -10.54
CA ARG A 152 -4.18 -4.52 -11.67
C ARG A 152 -4.29 -3.06 -11.21
N ALA A 153 -5.09 -2.79 -10.18
CA ALA A 153 -5.20 -1.45 -9.60
C ALA A 153 -3.88 -1.00 -8.97
N ILE A 154 -3.18 -1.89 -8.25
CA ILE A 154 -1.85 -1.60 -7.68
C ILE A 154 -0.83 -1.35 -8.77
N GLU A 155 -0.79 -2.18 -9.82
CA GLU A 155 0.11 -1.99 -10.96
C GLU A 155 -0.11 -0.65 -11.66
N ALA A 156 -1.38 -0.27 -11.89
CA ALA A 156 -1.72 1.03 -12.45
C ALA A 156 -1.32 2.21 -11.53
N LEU A 157 -1.51 2.06 -10.21
CA LEU A 157 -1.12 3.09 -9.23
C LEU A 157 0.40 3.29 -9.19
N THR A 158 1.17 2.21 -9.36
CA THR A 158 2.61 2.20 -9.12
C THR A 158 3.47 2.49 -10.36
N HIS A 159 2.84 2.63 -11.52
CA HIS A 159 3.54 2.91 -12.77
C HIS A 159 4.32 4.23 -12.68
N ASP A 160 5.63 4.18 -13.03
CA ASP A 160 6.57 5.31 -13.04
C ASP A 160 6.75 6.05 -11.70
N LYS A 161 6.50 5.36 -10.56
CA LYS A 161 6.60 5.96 -9.23
C LYS A 161 7.63 5.25 -8.36
N THR A 162 8.02 5.90 -7.28
CA THR A 162 8.78 5.26 -6.21
C THR A 162 7.82 4.56 -5.26
N ILE A 163 8.01 3.25 -5.06
CA ILE A 163 7.13 2.43 -4.26
C ILE A 163 7.85 1.96 -3.01
N ILE A 164 7.26 2.18 -1.87
CA ILE A 164 7.65 1.59 -0.59
C ILE A 164 6.53 0.63 -0.20
N MET A 165 6.84 -0.66 -0.14
CA MET A 165 5.84 -1.67 0.13
C MET A 165 6.17 -2.46 1.38
N ILE A 166 5.19 -2.54 2.29
CA ILE A 166 5.19 -3.47 3.40
C ILE A 166 4.26 -4.61 2.99
N ALA A 167 4.78 -5.79 2.76
CA ALA A 167 3.97 -6.91 2.33
C ALA A 167 4.38 -8.21 3.02
N HIS A 168 3.43 -9.12 3.11
CA HIS A 168 3.59 -10.48 3.60
C HIS A 168 3.50 -11.51 2.46
N GLN A 169 3.32 -11.08 1.22
CA GLN A 169 3.16 -11.97 0.06
C GLN A 169 4.41 -11.99 -0.80
N LEU A 170 4.92 -13.19 -1.06
CA LEU A 170 6.13 -13.45 -1.86
C LEU A 170 5.99 -12.95 -3.31
N LYS A 171 4.79 -13.05 -3.89
CA LYS A 171 4.55 -12.61 -5.28
C LYS A 171 4.91 -11.13 -5.49
N THR A 172 4.59 -10.31 -4.50
CA THR A 172 4.79 -8.86 -4.55
C THR A 172 6.26 -8.45 -4.38
N VAL A 173 7.05 -9.30 -3.70
CA VAL A 173 8.45 -9.01 -3.32
C VAL A 173 9.46 -9.37 -4.41
N ARG A 174 9.17 -10.37 -5.23
CA ARG A 174 10.14 -10.92 -6.20
C ARG A 174 10.66 -9.91 -7.21
N ASN A 175 9.84 -8.93 -7.56
CA ASN A 175 10.14 -7.92 -8.58
C ASN A 175 10.60 -6.59 -7.97
N ALA A 176 10.84 -6.52 -6.66
CA ALA A 176 11.34 -5.31 -6.02
C ALA A 176 12.79 -5.03 -6.39
N ASP A 177 13.12 -3.77 -6.67
CA ASP A 177 14.48 -3.32 -6.94
C ASP A 177 15.38 -3.49 -5.71
N GLN A 178 14.79 -3.38 -4.53
CA GLN A 178 15.47 -3.56 -3.26
C GLN A 178 14.54 -4.16 -2.20
N ILE A 179 15.03 -5.14 -1.49
CA ILE A 179 14.37 -5.78 -0.34
C ILE A 179 15.18 -5.45 0.91
N LEU A 180 14.51 -4.97 1.94
CA LEU A 180 15.08 -4.74 3.26
C LEU A 180 14.38 -5.70 4.25
N VAL A 181 15.15 -6.59 4.86
CA VAL A 181 14.64 -7.53 5.87
C VAL A 181 14.90 -6.93 7.24
N LEU A 182 13.79 -6.66 7.97
CA LEU A 182 13.86 -6.13 9.33
C LEU A 182 13.67 -7.25 10.34
N ASP A 183 14.52 -7.26 11.37
CA ASP A 183 14.33 -8.06 12.57
C ASP A 183 14.69 -7.23 13.80
N ASN A 184 13.85 -7.28 14.85
CA ASN A 184 14.03 -6.50 16.07
C ASN A 184 14.39 -5.02 15.80
N ALA A 185 13.67 -4.39 14.86
CA ALA A 185 13.86 -3.01 14.42
C ALA A 185 15.23 -2.71 13.75
N HIS A 186 15.99 -3.72 13.35
CA HIS A 186 17.24 -3.58 12.62
C HIS A 186 17.10 -4.16 11.20
N ILE A 187 17.76 -3.54 10.22
CA ILE A 187 17.90 -4.12 8.88
C ILE A 187 19.01 -5.17 8.95
N ILE A 188 18.63 -6.44 8.86
CA ILE A 188 19.56 -7.58 8.95
C ILE A 188 20.00 -8.14 7.61
N GLN A 189 19.19 -7.95 6.56
CA GLN A 189 19.54 -8.31 5.19
C GLN A 189 19.04 -7.23 4.22
N ARG A 190 19.80 -7.05 3.14
CA ARG A 190 19.49 -6.08 2.07
C ARG A 190 19.95 -6.62 0.73
N GLY A 191 19.12 -6.55 -0.31
CA GLY A 191 19.44 -6.97 -1.66
C GLY A 191 18.20 -7.15 -2.53
N THR A 192 18.39 -7.72 -3.71
CA THR A 192 17.31 -8.20 -4.59
C THR A 192 16.86 -9.59 -4.18
N HIS A 193 15.73 -10.04 -4.71
CA HIS A 193 15.26 -11.42 -4.51
C HIS A 193 16.33 -12.46 -4.91
N ALA A 194 16.97 -12.27 -6.08
CA ALA A 194 17.97 -13.19 -6.60
C ALA A 194 19.24 -13.26 -5.73
N GLU A 195 19.60 -12.19 -5.06
CA GLU A 195 20.73 -12.13 -4.13
C GLU A 195 20.37 -12.77 -2.80
N LEU A 196 19.23 -12.39 -2.22
CA LEU A 196 18.84 -12.80 -0.88
C LEU A 196 18.45 -14.28 -0.79
N ILE A 197 17.90 -14.87 -1.86
CA ILE A 197 17.56 -16.31 -1.87
C ILE A 197 18.79 -17.22 -1.86
N ARG A 198 19.95 -16.70 -2.29
CA ARG A 198 21.24 -17.42 -2.29
C ARG A 198 22.01 -17.25 -0.97
N GLN A 199 21.58 -16.32 -0.13
CA GLN A 199 22.17 -16.07 1.17
C GLN A 199 21.43 -16.91 2.22
N ASN A 200 22.16 -17.56 3.13
CA ASN A 200 21.54 -18.14 4.31
C ASN A 200 20.98 -17.02 5.19
N GLY A 201 19.72 -17.11 5.61
CA GLY A 201 19.10 -16.13 6.49
C GLY A 201 17.61 -16.04 6.36
N LEU A 202 17.01 -15.16 7.15
CA LEU A 202 15.56 -15.05 7.32
C LEU A 202 14.77 -14.92 6.02
N TYR A 203 15.34 -14.28 4.99
CA TYR A 203 14.65 -14.15 3.70
C TYR A 203 14.52 -15.51 2.99
N ALA A 204 15.60 -16.28 2.90
CA ALA A 204 15.59 -17.59 2.26
C ALA A 204 14.71 -18.57 3.04
N ASP A 205 14.76 -18.55 4.37
CA ASP A 205 13.91 -19.36 5.24
C ASP A 205 12.43 -19.04 5.02
N PHE A 206 12.08 -17.74 4.92
CA PHE A 206 10.73 -17.30 4.61
C PHE A 206 10.23 -17.81 3.25
N VAL A 207 11.06 -17.71 2.21
CA VAL A 207 10.72 -18.19 0.87
C VAL A 207 10.48 -19.70 0.87
N SER A 208 11.37 -20.47 1.52
CA SER A 208 11.27 -21.91 1.62
C SER A 208 10.01 -22.37 2.37
N ALA A 209 9.74 -21.80 3.54
CA ALA A 209 8.56 -22.13 4.33
C ALA A 209 7.24 -21.84 3.57
N ARG A 210 7.21 -20.76 2.76
CA ARG A 210 6.05 -20.45 1.92
C ARG A 210 5.88 -21.40 0.76
N GLN A 211 6.96 -21.83 0.14
CA GLN A 211 6.91 -22.82 -0.96
C GLN A 211 6.42 -24.17 -0.45
N GLU A 212 6.85 -24.62 0.70
CA GLU A 212 6.38 -25.84 1.36
C GLU A 212 4.88 -25.76 1.69
N ALA A 213 4.41 -24.64 2.25
CA ALA A 213 3.00 -24.43 2.56
C ALA A 213 2.10 -24.44 1.32
N ILE A 214 2.58 -23.94 0.18
CA ILE A 214 1.85 -23.97 -1.11
C ILE A 214 1.86 -25.40 -1.67
N GLY A 215 2.98 -26.09 -1.61
CA GLY A 215 3.12 -27.48 -2.05
C GLY A 215 2.18 -28.43 -1.27
N TRP A 216 1.99 -28.20 0.01
CA TRP A 216 1.08 -29.00 0.84
C TRP A 216 -0.41 -28.77 0.52
N LYS A 217 -0.79 -27.55 0.18
CA LYS A 217 -2.18 -27.22 -0.25
C LYS A 217 -2.53 -27.82 -1.62
N LEU A 218 -1.56 -28.14 -2.46
CA LEU A 218 -1.78 -28.75 -3.77
C LEU A 218 -1.78 -30.29 -3.71
N ALA A 219 -1.38 -30.88 -2.57
CA ALA A 219 -1.33 -32.31 -2.33
C ALA A 219 -2.51 -32.88 -1.54
N GLN A 220 -3.49 -32.04 -1.18
CA GLN A 220 -4.78 -32.39 -0.59
C GLN A 220 -5.90 -32.10 -1.59
#